data_83899c5462a237c7a7e57fe368d895c6
#
_entry.id   83899c5462a237c7a7e57fe368d895c6
#
_cell.length_a   1.000
_cell.length_b   1.000
_cell.length_c   1.000
_cell.angle_alpha   90.00
_cell.angle_beta   90.00
_cell.angle_gamma   90.00
#
_symmetry.space_group_name_H-M   'P 1'
#
loop_
_entity.id
_entity.type
_entity.pdbx_description
1 polymer ?
#
loop_
_entity_poly.entity_id
_entity_poly.type
_entity_poly.pdbx_seq_one_letter_code
_entity_poly.pdbx_strand_id
1 'polypeptide(L)'
;MTTAQHITTLCFWQLRYTLYNPSLILTSIFCCHDCVTDDVSPNRLLLKTSNTHIVLIPCYNPGAKVLNTVRAVRKEWSPVWVIVDGSTDNSTALLLAEAAQDSGLKVLVQTRNGGKGSAVLYGMTEALLQGYTHALTVDADGQHPAPLIPTLMARSEAEPASLILGKPVFDASAPALRVNGRKVSNGWANLETLWVGLGDSLYGFRVYPMRELQTVMLNNRWMRRFDFDPEAAVRLCWAGLKPVNIDAPVQYFSTEEGGVSHFKYGRDNLLLTWMHIRLMLGFVLQLPRLIRQRLQQDRA
;
A
#
# COMPACT_ATOMS: atom_id res chain seq x y z
N MET A 1 45.14 -21.89 7.90
CA MET A 1 43.87 -22.65 7.81
C MET A 1 43.27 -22.66 9.19
N THR A 2 42.23 -21.89 9.40
CA THR A 2 41.64 -21.60 10.71
C THR A 2 40.67 -22.71 11.13
N THR A 3 40.58 -22.94 12.42
CA THR A 3 39.76 -23.97 13.11
C THR A 3 38.31 -24.08 12.63
N ALA A 4 37.73 -23.04 12.03
CA ALA A 4 36.37 -23.02 11.50
C ALA A 4 36.18 -23.88 10.25
N GLN A 5 37.18 -24.05 9.41
CA GLN A 5 37.08 -24.86 8.18
C GLN A 5 37.08 -26.37 8.45
N HIS A 6 37.71 -26.81 9.56
CA HIS A 6 37.71 -28.22 9.92
C HIS A 6 36.38 -28.75 10.48
N ILE A 7 35.60 -27.88 11.15
CA ILE A 7 34.32 -28.25 11.75
C ILE A 7 33.25 -28.44 10.66
N THR A 8 33.26 -27.61 9.63
CA THR A 8 32.30 -27.70 8.53
C THR A 8 32.48 -28.95 7.67
N THR A 9 33.73 -29.40 7.50
CA THR A 9 34.04 -30.61 6.72
C THR A 9 33.64 -31.90 7.44
N LEU A 10 33.75 -31.94 8.76
CA LEU A 10 33.37 -33.10 9.58
C LEU A 10 31.83 -33.27 9.64
N CYS A 11 31.06 -32.22 9.73
CA CYS A 11 29.58 -32.29 9.69
C CYS A 11 29.04 -32.80 8.35
N PHE A 12 29.65 -32.41 7.22
CA PHE A 12 29.25 -32.92 5.91
C PHE A 12 29.54 -34.40 5.65
N TRP A 13 30.57 -34.93 6.30
CA TRP A 13 30.94 -36.36 6.17
C TRP A 13 30.01 -37.25 7.00
N GLN A 14 29.59 -36.80 8.18
CA GLN A 14 28.67 -37.53 9.05
C GLN A 14 27.26 -37.65 8.47
N LEU A 15 26.74 -36.63 7.74
CA LEU A 15 25.44 -36.70 7.07
C LEU A 15 25.40 -37.70 5.90
N ARG A 16 26.52 -37.99 5.26
CA ARG A 16 26.55 -39.00 4.17
C ARG A 16 26.59 -40.46 4.68
N TYR A 17 27.04 -40.68 5.92
CA TYR A 17 27.13 -42.05 6.49
C TYR A 17 25.79 -42.50 7.13
N THR A 18 24.94 -41.57 7.59
CA THR A 18 23.69 -41.88 8.29
C THR A 18 22.57 -42.32 7.35
N LEU A 19 22.69 -42.05 6.06
CA LEU A 19 21.68 -42.44 5.05
C LEU A 19 21.80 -43.91 4.59
N TYR A 20 22.86 -44.65 5.05
CA TYR A 20 23.10 -46.00 4.53
C TYR A 20 22.90 -47.15 5.55
N ASN A 21 22.57 -46.85 6.84
CA ASN A 21 22.39 -47.92 7.84
C ASN A 21 21.32 -47.56 8.91
N PRO A 22 20.10 -48.06 8.84
CA PRO A 22 19.01 -47.68 9.75
C PRO A 22 19.07 -48.21 11.17
N SER A 23 20.08 -49.05 11.52
CA SER A 23 20.18 -49.71 12.84
C SER A 23 21.00 -48.97 13.91
N LEU A 24 21.46 -47.74 13.64
CA LEU A 24 22.29 -46.96 14.57
C LEU A 24 21.61 -45.67 15.13
N ILE A 25 20.27 -45.60 15.11
CA ILE A 25 19.54 -44.38 15.47
C ILE A 25 19.35 -44.20 17.00
N LEU A 26 19.82 -45.13 17.86
CA LEU A 26 19.40 -45.13 19.27
C LEU A 26 20.50 -44.72 20.29
N THR A 27 21.67 -44.23 19.88
CA THR A 27 22.73 -43.89 20.84
C THR A 27 23.40 -42.51 20.67
N SER A 28 22.84 -41.59 19.86
CA SER A 28 23.51 -40.28 19.64
C SER A 28 22.67 -39.07 20.07
N ILE A 29 21.72 -39.20 21.02
CA ILE A 29 20.92 -38.09 21.50
C ILE A 29 21.43 -37.45 22.81
N PHE A 30 22.57 -37.86 23.33
CA PHE A 30 23.15 -37.26 24.54
C PHE A 30 24.58 -36.81 24.26
N CYS A 31 24.79 -35.65 23.66
CA CYS A 31 25.93 -34.76 23.86
C CYS A 31 25.85 -33.53 22.96
N CYS A 32 25.11 -32.53 23.37
CA CYS A 32 25.33 -31.13 23.05
C CYS A 32 24.42 -30.26 23.95
N HIS A 33 24.83 -30.21 25.25
CA HIS A 33 24.09 -29.38 26.22
C HIS A 33 24.81 -28.08 26.53
N ASP A 34 25.80 -27.68 25.71
CA ASP A 34 26.48 -26.39 25.85
C ASP A 34 26.71 -25.74 24.48
N CYS A 35 25.63 -25.44 23.78
CA CYS A 35 25.66 -24.47 22.71
C CYS A 35 24.70 -23.33 23.05
N VAL A 36 25.30 -22.28 23.63
CA VAL A 36 24.94 -20.86 23.53
C VAL A 36 23.46 -20.61 23.50
N THR A 37 22.91 -20.23 24.64
CA THR A 37 21.67 -19.46 24.72
C THR A 37 21.93 -18.10 24.07
N ASP A 38 21.88 -18.04 22.74
CA ASP A 38 21.59 -16.79 22.07
C ASP A 38 20.20 -16.40 22.51
N ASP A 39 20.14 -15.29 23.20
CA ASP A 39 18.95 -14.60 23.69
C ASP A 39 18.05 -14.27 22.48
N VAL A 40 17.28 -15.26 22.02
CA VAL A 40 16.23 -15.06 21.02
C VAL A 40 15.09 -14.40 21.76
N SER A 41 15.18 -13.08 21.84
CA SER A 41 14.06 -12.24 22.22
C SER A 41 12.81 -12.71 21.43
N PRO A 42 11.73 -13.15 22.11
CA PRO A 42 10.58 -13.82 21.47
C PRO A 42 9.68 -12.88 20.67
N ASN A 43 10.19 -11.72 20.24
CA ASN A 43 9.36 -10.69 19.60
C ASN A 43 10.04 -9.99 18.40
N ARG A 44 10.92 -10.67 17.68
CA ARG A 44 11.31 -10.21 16.35
C ARG A 44 10.19 -10.60 15.39
N LEU A 45 9.17 -9.76 15.29
CA LEU A 45 8.19 -9.80 14.21
C LEU A 45 8.99 -9.88 12.89
N LEU A 46 8.98 -11.05 12.25
CA LEU A 46 9.63 -11.23 10.97
C LEU A 46 8.99 -10.25 9.99
N LEU A 47 9.78 -9.30 9.51
CA LEU A 47 9.35 -8.34 8.50
C LEU A 47 8.71 -9.10 7.33
N LYS A 48 7.44 -8.84 7.05
CA LYS A 48 6.74 -9.51 5.96
C LYS A 48 7.27 -8.98 4.62
N THR A 49 7.84 -9.87 3.82
CA THR A 49 8.37 -9.57 2.48
C THR A 49 7.47 -10.20 1.41
N SER A 50 7.32 -9.50 0.28
CA SER A 50 6.55 -10.02 -0.86
C SER A 50 7.27 -9.72 -2.17
N ASN A 51 7.12 -10.63 -3.13
CA ASN A 51 7.56 -10.46 -4.52
C ASN A 51 6.42 -10.10 -5.47
N THR A 52 5.20 -10.02 -4.98
CA THR A 52 4.00 -9.68 -5.75
C THR A 52 3.33 -8.39 -5.28
N HIS A 53 3.44 -8.06 -3.99
CA HIS A 53 2.79 -6.91 -3.35
C HIS A 53 3.83 -5.91 -2.87
N ILE A 54 3.62 -4.63 -3.18
CA ILE A 54 4.52 -3.52 -2.85
C ILE A 54 3.77 -2.39 -2.16
N VAL A 55 4.45 -1.62 -1.30
CA VAL A 55 3.92 -0.35 -0.80
C VAL A 55 4.48 0.81 -1.63
N LEU A 56 3.60 1.72 -2.08
CA LEU A 56 3.94 2.96 -2.77
C LEU A 56 3.57 4.16 -1.89
N ILE A 57 4.54 5.04 -1.66
CA ILE A 57 4.36 6.28 -0.89
C ILE A 57 4.58 7.48 -1.82
N PRO A 58 3.52 8.05 -2.44
CA PRO A 58 3.64 9.30 -3.19
C PRO A 58 3.97 10.45 -2.23
N CYS A 59 4.94 11.27 -2.59
CA CYS A 59 5.55 12.23 -1.70
C CYS A 59 5.81 13.57 -2.42
N TYR A 60 5.30 14.68 -1.85
CA TYR A 60 5.57 16.04 -2.33
C TYR A 60 5.73 17.00 -1.15
N ASN A 61 6.92 17.55 -0.98
CA ASN A 61 7.26 18.50 0.09
C ASN A 61 6.74 18.10 1.49
N PRO A 62 6.98 16.86 1.96
CA PRO A 62 6.48 16.39 3.25
C PRO A 62 7.35 16.84 4.43
N GLY A 63 8.51 17.45 4.18
CA GLY A 63 9.52 17.74 5.20
C GLY A 63 10.17 16.48 5.77
N ALA A 64 10.87 16.64 6.90
CA ALA A 64 11.59 15.54 7.57
C ALA A 64 10.65 14.44 8.14
N LYS A 65 9.38 14.75 8.34
CA LYS A 65 8.39 13.79 8.91
C LYS A 65 8.15 12.57 8.04
N VAL A 66 8.40 12.65 6.74
CA VAL A 66 8.30 11.50 5.84
C VAL A 66 9.14 10.32 6.30
N LEU A 67 10.28 10.54 6.95
CA LEU A 67 11.11 9.47 7.49
C LEU A 67 10.38 8.64 8.55
N ASN A 68 9.58 9.30 9.41
CA ASN A 68 8.78 8.59 10.41
C ASN A 68 7.74 7.68 9.75
N THR A 69 7.05 8.19 8.71
CA THR A 69 6.09 7.40 7.92
C THR A 69 6.79 6.23 7.23
N VAL A 70 7.91 6.48 6.55
CA VAL A 70 8.67 5.43 5.85
C VAL A 70 9.14 4.35 6.82
N ARG A 71 9.73 4.74 7.96
CA ARG A 71 10.20 3.80 8.99
C ARG A 71 9.06 2.99 9.61
N ALA A 72 7.90 3.61 9.86
CA ALA A 72 6.72 2.92 10.35
C ALA A 72 6.23 1.87 9.32
N VAL A 73 6.13 2.23 8.05
CA VAL A 73 5.75 1.33 6.97
C VAL A 73 6.77 0.21 6.78
N ARG A 74 8.09 0.53 6.83
CA ARG A 74 9.17 -0.45 6.68
C ARG A 74 9.24 -1.48 7.82
N LYS A 75 8.72 -1.18 8.99
CA LYS A 75 8.57 -2.16 10.08
C LYS A 75 7.52 -3.22 9.76
N GLU A 76 6.54 -2.88 8.96
CA GLU A 76 5.38 -3.74 8.66
C GLU A 76 5.53 -4.50 7.34
N TRP A 77 6.24 -3.94 6.34
CA TRP A 77 6.29 -4.47 4.98
C TRP A 77 7.59 -4.21 4.23
N SER A 78 7.90 -5.14 3.33
CA SER A 78 8.96 -5.02 2.31
C SER A 78 8.48 -5.66 0.99
N PRO A 79 8.72 -5.02 -0.17
CA PRO A 79 9.41 -3.75 -0.38
C PRO A 79 8.51 -2.52 -0.21
N VAL A 80 9.15 -1.37 0.01
CA VAL A 80 8.52 -0.04 0.08
C VAL A 80 9.22 0.88 -0.91
N TRP A 81 8.44 1.54 -1.77
CA TRP A 81 8.97 2.55 -2.69
C TRP A 81 8.35 3.91 -2.38
N VAL A 82 9.21 4.91 -2.27
CA VAL A 82 8.80 6.32 -2.14
C VAL A 82 8.94 6.98 -3.50
N ILE A 83 7.88 7.63 -3.95
CA ILE A 83 7.85 8.35 -5.22
C ILE A 83 7.84 9.84 -4.93
N VAL A 84 9.00 10.48 -5.07
CA VAL A 84 9.16 11.91 -4.89
C VAL A 84 8.65 12.64 -6.14
N ASP A 85 7.55 13.37 -6.00
CA ASP A 85 6.85 14.05 -7.08
C ASP A 85 7.32 15.51 -7.21
N GLY A 86 8.58 15.71 -7.59
CA GLY A 86 9.16 17.04 -7.80
C GLY A 86 9.24 17.89 -6.52
N SER A 87 9.58 17.27 -5.38
CA SER A 87 9.78 17.99 -4.12
C SER A 87 10.92 19.00 -4.24
N THR A 88 10.73 20.15 -3.63
CA THR A 88 11.68 21.28 -3.58
C THR A 88 12.27 21.51 -2.20
N ASP A 89 11.81 20.75 -1.20
CA ASP A 89 12.33 20.73 0.15
C ASP A 89 13.50 19.72 0.29
N ASN A 90 14.07 19.59 1.49
CA ASN A 90 15.18 18.66 1.74
C ASN A 90 14.75 17.18 1.86
N SER A 91 13.47 16.85 1.68
CA SER A 91 12.94 15.48 1.87
C SER A 91 13.60 14.47 0.93
N THR A 92 13.91 14.85 -0.30
CA THR A 92 14.56 13.98 -1.28
C THR A 92 15.93 13.50 -0.79
N ALA A 93 16.77 14.39 -0.29
CA ALA A 93 18.10 14.04 0.22
C ALA A 93 18.01 13.11 1.43
N LEU A 94 17.07 13.38 2.34
CA LEU A 94 16.83 12.55 3.52
C LEU A 94 16.37 11.13 3.13
N LEU A 95 15.44 11.02 2.18
CA LEU A 95 14.92 9.73 1.70
C LEU A 95 15.99 8.91 0.99
N LEU A 96 16.83 9.54 0.16
CA LEU A 96 17.94 8.85 -0.51
C LEU A 96 19.00 8.35 0.50
N ALA A 97 19.29 9.13 1.54
CA ALA A 97 20.20 8.71 2.61
C ALA A 97 19.64 7.52 3.41
N GLU A 98 18.32 7.51 3.68
CA GLU A 98 17.64 6.37 4.34
C GLU A 98 17.68 5.12 3.45
N ALA A 99 17.37 5.25 2.15
CA ALA A 99 17.38 4.14 1.20
C ALA A 99 18.78 3.55 0.98
N ALA A 100 19.84 4.33 1.14
CA ALA A 100 21.20 3.83 1.07
C ALA A 100 21.56 2.84 2.20
N GLN A 101 20.78 2.85 3.30
CA GLN A 101 20.99 1.99 4.48
C GLN A 101 19.91 0.89 4.60
N ASP A 102 18.88 0.90 3.76
CA ASP A 102 17.77 -0.06 3.80
C ASP A 102 17.50 -0.62 2.40
N SER A 103 17.94 -1.83 2.13
CA SER A 103 17.77 -2.51 0.84
C SER A 103 16.31 -2.79 0.46
N GLY A 104 15.38 -2.75 1.40
CA GLY A 104 13.94 -2.90 1.15
C GLY A 104 13.23 -1.57 0.85
N LEU A 105 13.95 -0.45 0.91
CA LEU A 105 13.45 0.88 0.58
C LEU A 105 14.05 1.36 -0.74
N LYS A 106 13.19 1.79 -1.68
CA LYS A 106 13.60 2.41 -2.94
C LYS A 106 13.00 3.80 -3.08
N VAL A 107 13.75 4.73 -3.60
CA VAL A 107 13.30 6.10 -3.87
C VAL A 107 13.33 6.36 -5.36
N LEU A 108 12.18 6.73 -5.93
CA LEU A 108 12.02 7.17 -7.31
C LEU A 108 11.79 8.67 -7.31
N VAL A 109 12.54 9.41 -8.12
CA VAL A 109 12.48 10.87 -8.14
C VAL A 109 11.96 11.37 -9.49
N GLN A 110 10.86 12.10 -9.48
CA GLN A 110 10.36 12.85 -10.62
C GLN A 110 10.84 14.31 -10.54
N THR A 111 11.23 14.88 -11.67
CA THR A 111 11.78 16.24 -11.74
C THR A 111 10.73 17.34 -11.62
N ARG A 112 9.45 17.02 -11.85
CA ARG A 112 8.34 17.99 -11.83
C ARG A 112 7.13 17.41 -11.09
N ASN A 113 6.43 18.26 -10.34
CA ASN A 113 5.20 17.87 -9.67
C ASN A 113 4.07 17.60 -10.68
N GLY A 114 3.67 16.34 -10.77
CA GLY A 114 2.53 15.88 -11.55
C GLY A 114 1.26 15.66 -10.73
N GLY A 115 1.38 15.60 -9.40
CA GLY A 115 0.35 15.29 -8.43
C GLY A 115 0.32 13.81 -8.01
N LYS A 116 -0.42 13.53 -6.91
CA LYS A 116 -0.49 12.20 -6.28
C LYS A 116 -0.71 11.06 -7.27
N GLY A 117 -1.72 11.17 -8.12
CA GLY A 117 -2.03 10.12 -9.10
C GLY A 117 -0.92 9.94 -10.16
N SER A 118 -0.21 11.01 -10.54
CA SER A 118 0.94 10.93 -11.44
C SER A 118 2.09 10.16 -10.79
N ALA A 119 2.37 10.43 -9.52
CA ALA A 119 3.39 9.72 -8.75
C ALA A 119 3.05 8.23 -8.60
N VAL A 120 1.78 7.92 -8.29
CA VAL A 120 1.30 6.53 -8.18
C VAL A 120 1.43 5.82 -9.54
N LEU A 121 1.03 6.45 -10.64
CA LEU A 121 1.14 5.87 -11.98
C LEU A 121 2.60 5.58 -12.33
N TYR A 122 3.52 6.49 -12.03
CA TYR A 122 4.94 6.30 -12.28
C TYR A 122 5.51 5.15 -11.43
N GLY A 123 5.31 5.16 -10.12
CA GLY A 123 5.78 4.10 -9.23
C GLY A 123 5.20 2.73 -9.58
N MET A 124 3.91 2.69 -9.91
CA MET A 124 3.23 1.45 -10.33
C MET A 124 3.76 0.91 -11.66
N THR A 125 4.04 1.79 -12.63
CA THR A 125 4.61 1.38 -13.93
C THR A 125 5.98 0.74 -13.73
N GLU A 126 6.84 1.34 -12.93
CA GLU A 126 8.14 0.79 -12.58
C GLU A 126 8.04 -0.54 -11.79
N ALA A 127 7.04 -0.65 -10.90
CA ALA A 127 6.81 -1.87 -10.13
C ALA A 127 6.32 -3.03 -11.02
N LEU A 128 5.42 -2.76 -11.97
CA LEU A 128 4.96 -3.75 -12.96
C LEU A 128 6.11 -4.29 -13.82
N LEU A 129 7.07 -3.45 -14.20
CA LEU A 129 8.27 -3.86 -14.96
C LEU A 129 9.16 -4.81 -14.13
N GLN A 130 9.10 -4.75 -12.81
CA GLN A 130 9.85 -5.63 -11.90
C GLN A 130 9.04 -6.86 -11.46
N GLY A 131 7.83 -7.07 -12.00
CA GLY A 131 7.02 -8.25 -11.76
C GLY A 131 6.04 -8.15 -10.59
N TYR A 132 5.97 -7.01 -9.89
CA TYR A 132 4.93 -6.80 -8.88
C TYR A 132 3.55 -6.71 -9.54
N THR A 133 2.52 -7.17 -8.84
CA THR A 133 1.15 -7.24 -9.37
C THR A 133 0.17 -6.33 -8.63
N HIS A 134 0.44 -6.08 -7.34
CA HIS A 134 -0.43 -5.30 -6.45
C HIS A 134 0.36 -4.22 -5.73
N ALA A 135 -0.26 -3.07 -5.52
CA ALA A 135 0.34 -1.98 -4.79
C ALA A 135 -0.62 -1.42 -3.73
N LEU A 136 -0.13 -1.35 -2.49
CA LEU A 136 -0.76 -0.55 -1.43
C LEU A 136 -0.25 0.88 -1.52
N THR A 137 -1.15 1.84 -1.61
CA THR A 137 -0.80 3.27 -1.48
C THR A 137 -0.88 3.72 -0.01
N VAL A 138 0.13 4.47 0.43
CA VAL A 138 0.20 5.09 1.77
C VAL A 138 0.56 6.56 1.60
N ASP A 139 -0.17 7.47 2.22
CA ASP A 139 0.16 8.90 2.17
C ASP A 139 1.39 9.21 3.05
N ALA A 140 2.19 10.18 2.63
CA ALA A 140 3.47 10.53 3.28
C ALA A 140 3.31 11.29 4.61
N ASP A 141 2.07 11.64 5.01
CA ASP A 141 1.75 12.47 6.17
C ASP A 141 1.63 11.71 7.50
N GLY A 142 1.72 10.37 7.47
CA GLY A 142 1.66 9.50 8.64
C GLY A 142 0.25 9.26 9.20
N GLN A 143 -0.81 9.69 8.52
CA GLN A 143 -2.19 9.50 8.99
C GLN A 143 -2.71 8.07 8.80
N HIS A 144 -2.08 7.28 7.94
CA HIS A 144 -2.44 5.89 7.70
C HIS A 144 -1.85 4.95 8.75
N PRO A 145 -2.65 4.02 9.32
CA PRO A 145 -2.18 3.10 10.36
C PRO A 145 -1.29 2.01 9.77
N ALA A 146 0.03 2.20 9.81
CA ALA A 146 1.01 1.25 9.29
C ALA A 146 0.80 -0.20 9.79
N PRO A 147 0.44 -0.46 11.08
CA PRO A 147 0.19 -1.83 11.56
C PRO A 147 -0.93 -2.59 10.84
N LEU A 148 -1.80 -1.91 10.07
CA LEU A 148 -2.82 -2.57 9.26
C LEU A 148 -2.32 -3.01 7.87
N ILE A 149 -1.13 -2.62 7.46
CA ILE A 149 -0.56 -2.99 6.16
C ILE A 149 -0.58 -4.51 5.94
N PRO A 150 -0.10 -5.36 6.86
CA PRO A 150 -0.14 -6.80 6.68
C PRO A 150 -1.56 -7.36 6.48
N THR A 151 -2.56 -6.76 7.15
CA THR A 151 -3.97 -7.17 7.03
C THR A 151 -4.54 -6.86 5.64
N LEU A 152 -4.30 -5.63 5.12
CA LEU A 152 -4.75 -5.25 3.78
C LEU A 152 -4.07 -6.11 2.71
N MET A 153 -2.77 -6.36 2.85
CA MET A 153 -1.99 -7.18 1.92
C MET A 153 -2.46 -8.63 1.92
N ALA A 154 -2.66 -9.23 3.10
CA ALA A 154 -3.20 -10.60 3.21
C ALA A 154 -4.59 -10.72 2.59
N ARG A 155 -5.43 -9.70 2.75
CA ARG A 155 -6.75 -9.67 2.10
C ARG A 155 -6.64 -9.59 0.58
N SER A 156 -5.69 -8.81 0.06
CA SER A 156 -5.41 -8.72 -1.37
C SER A 156 -4.84 -10.02 -1.93
N GLU A 157 -3.98 -10.71 -1.19
CA GLU A 157 -3.46 -12.03 -1.56
C GLU A 157 -4.58 -13.09 -1.64
N ALA A 158 -5.57 -13.02 -0.74
CA ALA A 158 -6.73 -13.92 -0.73
C ALA A 158 -7.76 -13.60 -1.83
N GLU A 159 -7.89 -12.34 -2.22
CA GLU A 159 -8.84 -11.86 -3.23
C GLU A 159 -8.14 -10.95 -4.26
N PRO A 160 -7.27 -11.50 -5.11
CA PRO A 160 -6.41 -10.68 -5.98
C PRO A 160 -7.15 -9.87 -7.04
N ALA A 161 -8.39 -10.23 -7.38
CA ALA A 161 -9.22 -9.46 -8.31
C ALA A 161 -10.06 -8.37 -7.61
N SER A 162 -9.87 -8.15 -6.30
CA SER A 162 -10.64 -7.18 -5.52
C SER A 162 -9.87 -5.88 -5.30
N LEU A 163 -10.60 -4.79 -5.11
CA LEU A 163 -10.07 -3.50 -4.66
C LEU A 163 -10.16 -3.45 -3.14
N ILE A 164 -9.02 -3.55 -2.44
CA ILE A 164 -9.02 -3.50 -0.97
C ILE A 164 -8.92 -2.06 -0.51
N LEU A 165 -9.90 -1.63 0.28
CA LEU A 165 -10.07 -0.25 0.73
C LEU A 165 -9.94 -0.16 2.26
N GLY A 166 -9.05 0.70 2.74
CA GLY A 166 -9.17 1.19 4.10
C GLY A 166 -10.44 2.03 4.23
N LYS A 167 -11.25 1.75 5.22
CA LYS A 167 -12.41 2.56 5.58
C LYS A 167 -12.09 3.35 6.83
N PRO A 168 -11.99 4.69 6.75
CA PRO A 168 -11.56 5.49 7.88
C PRO A 168 -12.56 5.41 9.03
N VAL A 169 -12.06 5.10 10.22
CA VAL A 169 -12.79 5.20 11.48
C VAL A 169 -12.29 6.46 12.17
N PHE A 170 -13.18 7.43 12.33
CA PHE A 170 -12.88 8.72 12.93
C PHE A 170 -13.18 8.69 14.41
N ASP A 171 -12.29 9.25 15.20
CA ASP A 171 -12.53 9.53 16.61
C ASP A 171 -13.17 10.91 16.81
N ALA A 172 -13.44 11.27 18.07
CA ALA A 172 -14.08 12.54 18.44
C ALA A 172 -13.24 13.79 18.09
N SER A 173 -11.95 13.65 17.79
CA SER A 173 -11.04 14.75 17.42
C SER A 173 -11.17 15.14 15.95
N ALA A 174 -11.84 14.33 15.13
CA ALA A 174 -11.94 14.54 13.70
C ALA A 174 -12.75 15.80 13.38
N PRO A 175 -12.22 16.73 12.54
CA PRO A 175 -12.92 17.96 12.18
C PRO A 175 -14.24 17.67 11.45
N ALA A 176 -15.37 18.10 12.03
CA ALA A 176 -16.73 17.82 11.49
C ALA A 176 -16.90 18.21 10.02
N LEU A 177 -16.28 19.32 9.59
CA LEU A 177 -16.30 19.77 8.20
C LEU A 177 -15.67 18.73 7.24
N ARG A 178 -14.56 18.10 7.64
CA ARG A 178 -13.92 17.04 6.84
C ARG A 178 -14.78 15.80 6.78
N VAL A 179 -15.33 15.37 7.90
CA VAL A 179 -16.21 14.19 7.98
C VAL A 179 -17.46 14.40 7.12
N ASN A 180 -18.10 15.58 7.18
CA ASN A 180 -19.30 15.86 6.41
C ASN A 180 -19.01 16.03 4.91
N GLY A 181 -17.89 16.66 4.54
CA GLY A 181 -17.46 16.76 3.14
C GLY A 181 -17.23 15.38 2.51
N ARG A 182 -16.65 14.42 3.27
CA ARG A 182 -16.49 13.03 2.84
C ARG A 182 -17.83 12.34 2.56
N LYS A 183 -18.84 12.56 3.41
CA LYS A 183 -20.16 11.95 3.20
C LYS A 183 -20.77 12.35 1.86
N VAL A 184 -20.58 13.61 1.44
CA VAL A 184 -21.07 14.09 0.14
C VAL A 184 -20.36 13.36 -1.01
N SER A 185 -19.02 13.34 -1.01
CA SER A 185 -18.24 12.65 -2.06
C SER A 185 -18.54 11.14 -2.07
N ASN A 186 -18.65 10.51 -0.90
CA ASN A 186 -18.99 9.10 -0.78
C ASN A 186 -20.41 8.80 -1.29
N GLY A 187 -21.36 9.71 -1.08
CA GLY A 187 -22.70 9.60 -1.64
C GLY A 187 -22.69 9.58 -3.16
N TRP A 188 -21.96 10.50 -3.79
CA TRP A 188 -21.78 10.52 -5.24
C TRP A 188 -21.07 9.27 -5.75
N ALA A 189 -19.96 8.86 -5.15
CA ALA A 189 -19.21 7.69 -5.57
C ALA A 189 -20.04 6.39 -5.47
N ASN A 190 -20.88 6.26 -4.43
CA ASN A 190 -21.79 5.12 -4.29
C ASN A 190 -22.91 5.16 -5.35
N LEU A 191 -23.49 6.33 -5.66
CA LEU A 191 -24.45 6.47 -6.75
C LEU A 191 -23.83 6.07 -8.09
N GLU A 192 -22.65 6.62 -8.41
CA GLU A 192 -21.89 6.37 -9.64
C GLU A 192 -21.50 4.90 -9.83
N THR A 193 -21.53 4.10 -8.76
CA THR A 193 -21.22 2.65 -8.77
C THR A 193 -22.42 1.76 -8.50
N LEU A 194 -23.66 2.27 -8.53
CA LEU A 194 -24.88 1.53 -8.18
C LEU A 194 -24.79 0.90 -6.77
N TRP A 195 -24.27 1.63 -5.80
CA TRP A 195 -24.12 1.17 -4.41
C TRP A 195 -23.41 -0.18 -4.28
N VAL A 196 -22.30 -0.38 -5.00
CA VAL A 196 -21.50 -1.61 -4.90
C VAL A 196 -20.81 -1.77 -3.53
N GLY A 197 -20.90 -0.77 -2.65
CA GLY A 197 -20.38 -0.82 -1.29
C GLY A 197 -19.02 -0.16 -1.12
N LEU A 198 -18.76 0.97 -1.80
CA LEU A 198 -17.58 1.80 -1.51
C LEU A 198 -17.71 2.42 -0.12
N GLY A 199 -16.81 2.02 0.79
CA GLY A 199 -16.81 2.52 2.17
C GLY A 199 -16.36 3.97 2.29
N ASP A 200 -15.25 4.32 1.63
CA ASP A 200 -14.77 5.71 1.52
C ASP A 200 -14.04 5.94 0.20
N SER A 201 -14.44 6.97 -0.53
CA SER A 201 -13.88 7.31 -1.83
C SER A 201 -12.62 8.20 -1.77
N LEU A 202 -12.39 8.87 -0.63
CA LEU A 202 -11.32 9.87 -0.48
C LEU A 202 -10.11 9.37 0.34
N TYR A 203 -10.22 8.20 0.97
CA TYR A 203 -9.15 7.66 1.79
C TYR A 203 -8.17 6.87 0.95
N GLY A 204 -6.92 7.32 0.90
CA GLY A 204 -5.90 6.80 -0.02
C GLY A 204 -5.19 5.52 0.45
N PHE A 205 -5.61 4.90 1.55
CA PHE A 205 -5.02 3.67 2.09
C PHE A 205 -5.66 2.44 1.44
N ARG A 206 -5.11 1.99 0.31
CA ARG A 206 -5.76 0.99 -0.57
C ARG A 206 -4.76 0.07 -1.24
N VAL A 207 -5.14 -1.21 -1.43
CA VAL A 207 -4.40 -2.10 -2.32
C VAL A 207 -5.12 -2.17 -3.66
N TYR A 208 -4.36 -1.92 -4.71
CA TYR A 208 -4.84 -1.94 -6.09
C TYR A 208 -4.21 -3.09 -6.86
N PRO A 209 -4.98 -3.87 -7.64
CA PRO A 209 -4.45 -4.64 -8.76
C PRO A 209 -3.87 -3.65 -9.79
N MET A 210 -2.54 -3.68 -9.98
CA MET A 210 -1.84 -2.60 -10.70
C MET A 210 -2.13 -2.57 -12.19
N ARG A 211 -2.38 -3.71 -12.85
CA ARG A 211 -2.69 -3.76 -14.28
C ARG A 211 -4.02 -3.08 -14.60
N GLU A 212 -5.03 -3.34 -13.77
CA GLU A 212 -6.36 -2.78 -13.90
C GLU A 212 -6.32 -1.27 -13.65
N LEU A 213 -5.63 -0.84 -12.58
CA LEU A 213 -5.46 0.58 -12.29
C LEU A 213 -4.68 1.29 -13.39
N GLN A 214 -3.59 0.71 -13.88
CA GLN A 214 -2.80 1.29 -14.97
C GLN A 214 -3.65 1.46 -16.24
N THR A 215 -4.43 0.44 -16.60
CA THR A 215 -5.33 0.49 -17.76
C THR A 215 -6.35 1.61 -17.63
N VAL A 216 -6.97 1.75 -16.45
CA VAL A 216 -7.91 2.83 -16.16
C VAL A 216 -7.24 4.20 -16.25
N MET A 217 -6.03 4.34 -15.70
CA MET A 217 -5.30 5.62 -15.69
C MET A 217 -4.75 6.02 -17.05
N LEU A 218 -4.29 5.08 -17.87
CA LEU A 218 -3.77 5.37 -19.21
C LEU A 218 -4.89 5.74 -20.19
N ASN A 219 -6.08 5.16 -20.02
CA ASN A 219 -7.25 5.49 -20.82
C ASN A 219 -7.91 6.83 -20.41
N ASN A 220 -7.39 7.49 -19.39
CA ASN A 220 -7.89 8.76 -18.86
C ASN A 220 -6.76 9.76 -18.64
N ARG A 221 -6.92 10.98 -19.16
CA ARG A 221 -5.99 12.10 -18.89
C ARG A 221 -6.15 12.71 -17.49
N TRP A 222 -7.25 12.40 -16.81
CA TRP A 222 -7.57 12.82 -15.45
C TRP A 222 -6.92 11.90 -14.43
N MET A 223 -7.26 12.01 -13.15
CA MET A 223 -6.72 11.16 -12.08
C MET A 223 -5.23 11.42 -11.83
N ARG A 224 -4.77 12.67 -11.95
CA ARG A 224 -3.35 12.97 -11.75
C ARG A 224 -3.08 13.66 -10.41
N ARG A 225 -4.11 14.28 -9.79
CA ARG A 225 -4.00 15.05 -8.56
C ARG A 225 -4.86 14.46 -7.45
N PHE A 226 -5.59 15.29 -6.68
CA PHE A 226 -6.49 14.85 -5.61
C PHE A 226 -7.76 14.15 -6.11
N ASP A 227 -8.06 14.27 -7.39
CA ASP A 227 -9.10 13.50 -8.08
C ASP A 227 -8.75 12.01 -8.25
N PHE A 228 -7.52 11.61 -7.98
CA PHE A 228 -7.05 10.23 -8.18
C PHE A 228 -7.83 9.22 -7.33
N ASP A 229 -7.84 9.37 -6.01
CA ASP A 229 -8.40 8.36 -5.11
C ASP A 229 -9.89 8.08 -5.37
N PRO A 230 -10.79 9.09 -5.45
CA PRO A 230 -12.20 8.83 -5.72
C PRO A 230 -12.47 8.34 -7.15
N GLU A 231 -11.82 8.93 -8.16
CA GLU A 231 -12.06 8.54 -9.55
C GLU A 231 -11.52 7.13 -9.83
N ALA A 232 -10.38 6.75 -9.23
CA ALA A 232 -9.83 5.39 -9.34
C ALA A 232 -10.78 4.35 -8.76
N ALA A 233 -11.34 4.59 -7.57
CA ALA A 233 -12.28 3.69 -6.94
C ALA A 233 -13.53 3.46 -7.81
N VAL A 234 -14.15 4.53 -8.30
CA VAL A 234 -15.35 4.45 -9.15
C VAL A 234 -15.05 3.70 -10.46
N ARG A 235 -13.96 4.07 -11.15
CA ARG A 235 -13.63 3.46 -12.45
C ARG A 235 -13.20 2.01 -12.35
N LEU A 236 -12.54 1.62 -11.27
CA LEU A 236 -12.20 0.22 -11.01
C LEU A 236 -13.45 -0.62 -10.73
N CYS A 237 -14.43 -0.08 -10.00
CA CYS A 237 -15.73 -0.72 -9.86
C CYS A 237 -16.46 -0.86 -11.22
N TRP A 238 -16.39 0.15 -12.11
CA TRP A 238 -16.88 0.03 -13.47
C TRP A 238 -16.16 -1.02 -14.31
N ALA A 239 -14.86 -1.23 -14.03
CA ALA A 239 -14.10 -2.31 -14.65
C ALA A 239 -14.46 -3.71 -14.11
N GLY A 240 -15.27 -3.79 -13.05
CA GLY A 240 -15.76 -5.04 -12.49
C GLY A 240 -15.09 -5.49 -11.19
N LEU A 241 -14.15 -4.69 -10.65
CA LEU A 241 -13.53 -5.01 -9.37
C LEU A 241 -14.54 -4.86 -8.23
N LYS A 242 -14.51 -5.82 -7.29
CA LYS A 242 -15.33 -5.75 -6.08
C LYS A 242 -14.57 -4.96 -5.00
N PRO A 243 -15.18 -3.93 -4.37
CA PRO A 243 -14.58 -3.26 -3.24
C PRO A 243 -14.70 -4.12 -1.98
N VAL A 244 -13.60 -4.25 -1.24
CA VAL A 244 -13.55 -4.92 0.07
C VAL A 244 -13.05 -3.90 1.09
N ASN A 245 -13.88 -3.58 2.09
CA ASN A 245 -13.58 -2.56 3.07
C ASN A 245 -12.96 -3.18 4.33
N ILE A 246 -11.92 -2.53 4.85
CA ILE A 246 -11.27 -2.87 6.12
C ILE A 246 -11.26 -1.61 6.98
N ASP A 247 -11.86 -1.66 8.16
CA ASP A 247 -11.89 -0.52 9.07
C ASP A 247 -10.46 -0.12 9.47
N ALA A 248 -10.15 1.16 9.30
CA ALA A 248 -8.82 1.73 9.53
C ALA A 248 -8.93 2.98 10.40
N PRO A 249 -8.47 2.94 11.66
CA PRO A 249 -8.46 4.12 12.52
C PRO A 249 -7.54 5.19 11.92
N VAL A 250 -8.04 6.43 11.82
CA VAL A 250 -7.28 7.57 11.29
C VAL A 250 -6.69 8.35 12.44
N GLN A 251 -5.39 8.61 12.37
CA GLN A 251 -4.72 9.53 13.29
C GLN A 251 -4.71 10.93 12.68
N TYR A 252 -5.33 11.89 13.37
CA TYR A 252 -5.22 13.29 13.00
C TYR A 252 -4.11 13.94 13.80
N PHE A 253 -3.16 14.55 13.09
CA PHE A 253 -2.15 15.41 13.69
C PHE A 253 -2.61 16.86 13.60
N SER A 254 -2.57 17.57 14.71
CA SER A 254 -2.79 19.01 14.74
C SER A 254 -1.68 19.74 13.94
N THR A 255 -1.94 21.00 13.57
CA THR A 255 -0.91 21.84 12.92
C THR A 255 0.32 22.03 13.83
N GLU A 256 0.12 22.05 15.14
CA GLU A 256 1.19 22.15 16.16
C GLU A 256 2.04 20.88 16.21
N GLU A 257 1.44 19.72 15.97
CA GLU A 257 2.13 18.43 15.79
C GLU A 257 2.73 18.30 14.39
N GLY A 258 2.59 19.36 13.56
CA GLY A 258 3.15 19.50 12.21
C GLY A 258 2.40 18.69 11.17
N GLY A 259 1.09 18.55 11.29
CA GLY A 259 0.23 18.06 10.23
C GLY A 259 0.33 18.96 9.01
N VAL A 260 0.82 18.43 7.88
CA VAL A 260 0.92 19.18 6.62
C VAL A 260 -0.25 18.75 5.74
N SER A 261 -1.11 19.71 5.38
CA SER A 261 -2.18 19.49 4.41
C SER A 261 -1.93 20.31 3.16
N HIS A 262 -1.71 19.66 2.04
CA HIS A 262 -1.59 20.32 0.73
C HIS A 262 -2.95 20.59 0.05
N PHE A 263 -4.06 20.22 0.70
CA PHE A 263 -5.41 20.43 0.18
C PHE A 263 -5.81 21.91 0.22
N LYS A 264 -6.02 22.48 -0.96
CA LYS A 264 -6.48 23.88 -1.13
C LYS A 264 -8.00 23.87 -1.36
N TYR A 265 -8.77 24.18 -0.32
CA TYR A 265 -10.23 24.03 -0.29
C TYR A 265 -10.95 24.53 -1.54
N GLY A 266 -10.65 25.73 -2.05
CA GLY A 266 -11.32 26.30 -3.22
C GLY A 266 -11.02 25.48 -4.49
N ARG A 267 -9.73 25.35 -4.82
CA ARG A 267 -9.28 24.69 -6.06
C ARG A 267 -9.61 23.19 -6.07
N ASP A 268 -9.35 22.52 -4.96
CA ASP A 268 -9.43 21.06 -4.95
C ASP A 268 -10.89 20.60 -4.82
N ASN A 269 -11.78 21.38 -4.15
CA ASN A 269 -13.22 21.13 -4.20
C ASN A 269 -13.79 21.35 -5.60
N LEU A 270 -13.33 22.36 -6.34
CA LEU A 270 -13.75 22.56 -7.74
C LEU A 270 -13.30 21.38 -8.62
N LEU A 271 -12.07 20.89 -8.41
CA LEU A 271 -11.55 19.70 -9.10
C LEU A 271 -12.39 18.45 -8.80
N LEU A 272 -12.74 18.22 -7.53
CA LEU A 272 -13.59 17.09 -7.12
C LEU A 272 -15.03 17.23 -7.68
N THR A 273 -15.60 18.42 -7.66
CA THR A 273 -16.93 18.67 -8.27
C THR A 273 -16.91 18.36 -9.77
N TRP A 274 -15.90 18.87 -10.48
CA TRP A 274 -15.72 18.58 -11.91
C TRP A 274 -15.50 17.09 -12.17
N MET A 275 -14.78 16.42 -11.31
CA MET A 275 -14.60 14.96 -11.38
C MET A 275 -15.94 14.23 -11.28
N HIS A 276 -16.78 14.54 -10.29
CA HIS A 276 -18.10 13.91 -10.14
C HIS A 276 -19.03 14.22 -11.33
N ILE A 277 -18.99 15.43 -11.90
CA ILE A 277 -19.74 15.74 -13.13
C ILE A 277 -19.30 14.80 -14.27
N ARG A 278 -18.01 14.62 -14.49
CA ARG A 278 -17.49 13.70 -15.53
C ARG A 278 -17.87 12.24 -15.25
N LEU A 279 -17.79 11.82 -13.98
CA LEU A 279 -18.17 10.46 -13.58
C LEU A 279 -19.66 10.23 -13.78
N MET A 280 -20.52 11.18 -13.44
CA MET A 280 -21.96 11.07 -13.69
C MET A 280 -22.30 10.94 -15.18
N LEU A 281 -21.65 11.73 -16.05
CA LEU A 281 -21.82 11.58 -17.50
C LEU A 281 -21.36 10.17 -17.96
N GLY A 282 -20.21 9.71 -17.48
CA GLY A 282 -19.71 8.36 -17.76
C GLY A 282 -20.63 7.26 -17.22
N PHE A 283 -21.18 7.45 -16.01
CA PHE A 283 -22.13 6.54 -15.37
C PHE A 283 -23.38 6.34 -16.21
N VAL A 284 -23.99 7.43 -16.68
CA VAL A 284 -25.20 7.35 -17.54
C VAL A 284 -24.91 6.54 -18.80
N LEU A 285 -23.77 6.74 -19.44
CA LEU A 285 -23.37 6.00 -20.64
C LEU A 285 -23.10 4.52 -20.37
N GLN A 286 -22.62 4.17 -19.17
CA GLN A 286 -22.31 2.80 -18.79
C GLN A 286 -23.42 2.07 -18.02
N LEU A 287 -24.52 2.77 -17.71
CA LEU A 287 -25.61 2.24 -16.88
C LEU A 287 -26.12 0.85 -17.32
N PRO A 288 -26.36 0.58 -18.63
CA PRO A 288 -26.82 -0.74 -19.06
C PRO A 288 -25.81 -1.84 -18.78
N ARG A 289 -24.51 -1.54 -18.90
CA ARG A 289 -23.42 -2.48 -18.58
C ARG A 289 -23.35 -2.75 -17.08
N LEU A 290 -23.40 -1.69 -16.27
CA LEU A 290 -23.31 -1.78 -14.81
C LEU A 290 -24.49 -2.57 -14.22
N ILE A 291 -25.70 -2.38 -14.73
CA ILE A 291 -26.88 -3.18 -14.35
C ILE A 291 -26.65 -4.67 -14.66
N ARG A 292 -26.15 -4.98 -15.86
CA ARG A 292 -25.84 -6.39 -16.22
C ARG A 292 -24.79 -7.01 -15.28
N GLN A 293 -23.73 -6.26 -14.99
CA GLN A 293 -22.69 -6.72 -14.05
C GLN A 293 -23.28 -6.99 -12.67
N ARG A 294 -24.14 -6.09 -12.16
CA ARG A 294 -24.80 -6.24 -10.87
C ARG A 294 -25.66 -7.51 -10.81
N LEU A 295 -26.51 -7.70 -11.82
CA LEU A 295 -27.37 -8.88 -11.92
C LEU A 295 -26.58 -10.20 -12.02
N GLN A 296 -25.39 -10.18 -12.60
CA GLN A 296 -24.52 -11.36 -12.65
C GLN A 296 -23.86 -11.64 -11.29
N GLN A 297 -23.48 -10.60 -10.56
CA GLN A 297 -22.89 -10.73 -9.22
C GLN A 297 -23.88 -11.23 -8.17
N ASP A 298 -25.14 -10.86 -8.28
CA ASP A 298 -26.22 -11.30 -7.37
C ASP A 298 -26.65 -12.76 -7.63
N ARG A 299 -26.22 -13.37 -8.74
CA ARG A 299 -26.50 -14.76 -9.11
C ARG A 299 -25.34 -15.74 -8.81
N ALA A 300 -24.16 -15.23 -8.51
CA ALA A 300 -22.95 -16.02 -8.22
C ALA A 300 -22.69 -16.14 -6.72
#